data_7aba984f95babe6624842a85197701dd
#
_entry.id   7aba984f95babe6624842a85197701dd
#
_cell.length_a   1.000
_cell.length_b   1.000
_cell.length_c   1.000
_cell.angle_alpha   90.00
_cell.angle_beta   90.00
_cell.angle_gamma   90.00
#
_symmetry.space_group_name_H-M   'P 1'
#
loop_
_entity.id
_entity.type
_entity.pdbx_description
1 polymer ?
#
loop_
_entity_poly.entity_id
_entity_poly.type
_entity_poly.pdbx_seq_one_letter_code
_entity_poly.pdbx_strand_id
1 'polypeptide(L)'
;MLLYWILLPIVWVLAHILWRFEVIGRENLRTVRDGRAYVIAPNHIANLDPVFIAITVFDWKRLRILAKEELFKNPLAGWFLRCMGAVAIERGRGDTTTVEQLTNECKNGTGIMIFPEGTRTKTGKLGMIKSGAFVIAAAAGADMLPVRIIYGSKDGRMHLFCKIRIVFGTLIPAEELQIKDQSHKMAELRRMKNRLRDELEQLLADNAFAAPAVEAAPEPEQLPEKSEQP
;
A
#
# COMPACT_ATOMS: atom_id res chain seq x y z
N MET A 1 -3.90 -1.61 23.58
CA MET A 1 -3.22 -2.76 22.93
C MET A 1 -4.10 -4.01 22.86
N LEU A 2 -4.81 -4.39 23.92
CA LEU A 2 -5.66 -5.59 23.91
C LEU A 2 -6.72 -5.57 22.81
N LEU A 3 -7.41 -4.45 22.60
CA LEU A 3 -8.44 -4.30 21.59
C LEU A 3 -7.93 -4.59 20.14
N TYR A 4 -6.70 -4.16 19.81
CA TYR A 4 -6.08 -4.46 18.52
C TYR A 4 -5.99 -5.97 18.27
N TRP A 5 -5.52 -6.74 19.27
CA TRP A 5 -5.34 -8.18 19.16
C TRP A 5 -6.66 -8.96 19.13
N ILE A 6 -7.72 -8.38 19.71
CA ILE A 6 -9.08 -8.96 19.65
C ILE A 6 -9.71 -8.67 18.29
N LEU A 7 -9.58 -7.44 17.78
CA LEU A 7 -10.23 -7.02 16.55
C LEU A 7 -9.53 -7.55 15.29
N LEU A 8 -8.21 -7.67 15.30
CA LEU A 8 -7.45 -8.07 14.11
C LEU A 8 -7.90 -9.44 13.54
N PRO A 9 -8.04 -10.53 14.33
CA PRO A 9 -8.55 -11.79 13.81
C PRO A 9 -10.02 -11.72 13.37
N ILE A 10 -10.86 -10.94 14.04
CA ILE A 10 -12.26 -10.73 13.63
C ILE A 10 -12.31 -10.05 12.26
N VAL A 11 -11.53 -8.98 12.08
CA VAL A 11 -11.43 -8.27 10.81
C VAL A 11 -10.84 -9.18 9.74
N TRP A 12 -9.86 -10.03 10.08
CA TRP A 12 -9.28 -11.01 9.17
C TRP A 12 -10.35 -11.99 8.65
N VAL A 13 -11.18 -12.57 9.53
CA VAL A 13 -12.27 -13.48 9.16
C VAL A 13 -13.28 -12.76 8.27
N LEU A 14 -13.76 -11.59 8.68
CA LEU A 14 -14.73 -10.81 7.91
C LEU A 14 -14.18 -10.43 6.53
N ALA A 15 -12.91 -10.02 6.46
CA ALA A 15 -12.26 -9.68 5.21
C ALA A 15 -12.20 -10.89 4.25
N HIS A 16 -11.88 -12.09 4.77
CA HIS A 16 -11.83 -13.31 3.95
C HIS A 16 -13.19 -13.84 3.53
N ILE A 17 -14.27 -13.49 4.24
CA ILE A 17 -15.65 -13.74 3.81
C ILE A 17 -16.05 -12.79 2.68
N LEU A 18 -15.69 -11.49 2.80
CA LEU A 18 -16.13 -10.44 1.88
C LEU A 18 -15.25 -10.29 0.64
N TRP A 19 -13.99 -10.73 0.71
CA TRP A 19 -13.03 -10.64 -0.39
C TRP A 19 -12.16 -11.89 -0.49
N ARG A 20 -11.70 -12.16 -1.68
CA ARG A 20 -10.79 -13.30 -1.95
C ARG A 20 -9.37 -12.78 -2.00
N PHE A 21 -8.59 -13.06 -0.93
CA PHE A 21 -7.20 -12.62 -0.81
C PHE A 21 -6.23 -13.61 -1.45
N GLU A 22 -5.28 -13.06 -2.19
CA GLU A 22 -4.09 -13.74 -2.69
C GLU A 22 -2.87 -12.94 -2.24
N VAL A 23 -1.91 -13.60 -1.60
CA VAL A 23 -0.73 -12.94 -1.03
C VAL A 23 0.51 -13.57 -1.66
N ILE A 24 1.32 -12.73 -2.30
CA ILE A 24 2.55 -13.09 -3.02
C ILE A 24 3.74 -12.41 -2.36
N GLY A 25 4.92 -13.06 -2.34
CA GLY A 25 6.15 -12.50 -1.80
C GLY A 25 6.19 -12.43 -0.26
N ARG A 26 5.47 -13.31 0.45
CA ARG A 26 5.45 -13.34 1.93
C ARG A 26 6.82 -13.57 2.56
N GLU A 27 7.71 -14.22 1.85
CA GLU A 27 9.12 -14.42 2.24
C GLU A 27 9.82 -13.08 2.45
N ASN A 28 9.56 -12.08 1.60
CA ASN A 28 10.14 -10.74 1.73
C ASN A 28 9.70 -10.04 3.04
N LEU A 29 8.49 -10.33 3.51
CA LEU A 29 8.03 -9.85 4.81
C LEU A 29 8.78 -10.50 5.97
N ARG A 30 9.16 -11.78 5.87
CA ARG A 30 9.89 -12.47 6.94
C ARG A 30 11.26 -11.88 7.16
N THR A 31 11.97 -11.48 6.11
CA THR A 31 13.31 -10.86 6.21
C THR A 31 13.31 -9.53 6.96
N VAL A 32 12.15 -8.84 7.01
CA VAL A 32 12.00 -7.56 7.70
C VAL A 32 11.66 -7.73 9.19
N ARG A 33 11.11 -8.91 9.56
CA ARG A 33 10.59 -9.16 10.92
C ARG A 33 11.66 -9.44 11.98
N ASP A 34 12.91 -9.61 11.61
CA ASP A 34 14.00 -10.01 12.51
C ASP A 34 14.46 -8.89 13.47
N GLY A 35 13.53 -8.02 13.89
CA GLY A 35 13.78 -6.94 14.85
C GLY A 35 14.42 -5.69 14.26
N ARG A 36 14.64 -5.65 12.94
CA ARG A 36 15.14 -4.48 12.24
C ARG A 36 14.06 -3.40 12.09
N ALA A 37 14.50 -2.16 11.94
CA ALA A 37 13.63 -1.07 11.52
C ALA A 37 13.16 -1.27 10.09
N TYR A 38 11.86 -1.12 9.83
CA TYR A 38 11.33 -1.22 8.48
C TYR A 38 10.14 -0.29 8.20
N VAL A 39 10.03 0.13 6.95
CA VAL A 39 8.91 0.93 6.43
C VAL A 39 8.21 0.16 5.33
N ILE A 40 6.91 -0.05 5.48
CA ILE A 40 6.06 -0.60 4.41
C ILE A 40 5.57 0.57 3.56
N ALA A 41 5.80 0.50 2.25
CA ALA A 41 5.50 1.55 1.28
C ALA A 41 4.51 1.05 0.21
N PRO A 42 3.18 1.02 0.50
CA PRO A 42 2.19 0.52 -0.43
C PRO A 42 1.64 1.61 -1.37
N ASN A 43 1.06 1.19 -2.52
CA ASN A 43 0.15 2.05 -3.27
C ASN A 43 -1.18 2.24 -2.53
N HIS A 44 -1.95 3.28 -2.89
CA HIS A 44 -3.19 3.62 -2.20
C HIS A 44 -4.37 3.84 -3.15
N ILE A 45 -5.37 2.96 -3.10
CA ILE A 45 -6.55 2.97 -3.96
C ILE A 45 -7.84 3.10 -3.12
N ALA A 46 -7.95 2.32 -2.04
CA ALA A 46 -9.16 2.21 -1.24
C ALA A 46 -8.95 2.61 0.24
N ASN A 47 -10.01 2.98 0.93
CA ASN A 47 -9.95 3.29 2.38
C ASN A 47 -9.51 2.10 3.22
N LEU A 48 -9.77 0.86 2.76
CA LEU A 48 -9.45 -0.36 3.49
C LEU A 48 -8.05 -0.91 3.19
N ASP A 49 -7.28 -0.30 2.27
CA ASP A 49 -5.90 -0.74 2.01
C ASP A 49 -5.06 -0.93 3.27
N PRO A 50 -5.05 0.03 4.24
CA PRO A 50 -4.28 -0.14 5.46
C PRO A 50 -4.71 -1.35 6.27
N VAL A 51 -6.01 -1.64 6.29
CA VAL A 51 -6.60 -2.78 6.99
C VAL A 51 -6.17 -4.08 6.33
N PHE A 52 -6.26 -4.16 5.00
CA PHE A 52 -5.89 -5.36 4.25
C PHE A 52 -4.40 -5.70 4.40
N ILE A 53 -3.52 -4.68 4.39
CA ILE A 53 -2.11 -4.89 4.66
C ILE A 53 -1.88 -5.32 6.11
N ALA A 54 -2.50 -4.65 7.08
CA ALA A 54 -2.32 -4.96 8.50
C ALA A 54 -2.72 -6.41 8.85
N ILE A 55 -3.87 -6.90 8.34
CA ILE A 55 -4.28 -8.29 8.54
C ILE A 55 -3.40 -9.31 7.80
N THR A 56 -2.70 -8.90 6.75
CA THR A 56 -1.79 -9.76 6.00
C THR A 56 -0.41 -9.82 6.65
N VAL A 57 0.09 -8.68 7.13
CA VAL A 57 1.38 -8.57 7.83
C VAL A 57 1.32 -9.30 9.16
N PHE A 58 0.26 -9.14 9.93
CA PHE A 58 0.04 -9.78 11.23
C PHE A 58 1.31 -9.77 12.11
N ASP A 59 1.86 -8.58 12.35
CA ASP A 59 3.06 -8.42 13.16
C ASP A 59 2.72 -8.41 14.67
N TRP A 60 3.57 -9.03 15.50
CA TRP A 60 3.46 -9.00 16.97
C TRP A 60 3.56 -7.57 17.54
N LYS A 61 4.30 -6.68 16.88
CA LYS A 61 4.28 -5.25 17.15
C LYS A 61 3.22 -4.59 16.28
N ARG A 62 2.35 -3.80 16.92
CA ARG A 62 1.32 -3.06 16.21
C ARG A 62 1.95 -2.09 15.22
N LEU A 63 1.65 -2.26 13.92
CA LEU A 63 2.06 -1.32 12.89
C LEU A 63 1.61 0.11 13.22
N ARG A 64 2.47 1.07 12.95
CA ARG A 64 2.08 2.48 12.91
C ARG A 64 1.70 2.87 11.50
N ILE A 65 0.55 3.48 11.36
CA ILE A 65 -0.02 3.83 10.06
C ILE A 65 -0.23 5.34 10.02
N LEU A 66 0.46 6.04 9.13
CA LEU A 66 0.22 7.48 8.97
C LEU A 66 -1.16 7.72 8.36
N ALA A 67 -1.97 8.47 9.08
CA ALA A 67 -3.32 8.81 8.66
C ALA A 67 -3.55 10.33 8.75
N LYS A 68 -4.41 10.84 7.87
CA LYS A 68 -4.75 12.26 7.81
C LYS A 68 -5.44 12.72 9.11
N GLU A 69 -5.01 13.85 9.67
CA GLU A 69 -5.53 14.37 10.94
C GLU A 69 -7.05 14.49 10.96
N GLU A 70 -7.68 14.87 9.85
CA GLU A 70 -9.13 15.04 9.77
C GLU A 70 -9.92 13.75 10.06
N LEU A 71 -9.31 12.58 9.89
CA LEU A 71 -9.94 11.30 10.24
C LEU A 71 -10.10 11.13 11.76
N PHE A 72 -9.37 11.90 12.56
CA PHE A 72 -9.40 11.88 14.02
C PHE A 72 -10.35 12.94 14.62
N LYS A 73 -11.00 13.79 13.81
CA LYS A 73 -11.93 14.82 14.28
C LYS A 73 -13.17 14.21 14.94
N ASN A 74 -13.65 13.07 14.44
CA ASN A 74 -14.69 12.32 15.13
C ASN A 74 -14.05 11.57 16.31
N PRO A 75 -14.48 11.80 17.58
CA PRO A 75 -13.81 11.25 18.75
C PRO A 75 -13.86 9.72 18.79
N LEU A 76 -14.95 9.10 18.36
CA LEU A 76 -15.10 7.64 18.34
C LEU A 76 -14.22 7.01 17.25
N ALA A 77 -14.27 7.57 16.04
CA ALA A 77 -13.41 7.11 14.94
C ALA A 77 -11.94 7.36 15.25
N GLY A 78 -11.58 8.52 15.80
CA GLY A 78 -10.22 8.86 16.20
C GLY A 78 -9.69 7.94 17.29
N TRP A 79 -10.51 7.61 18.29
CA TRP A 79 -10.16 6.62 19.31
C TRP A 79 -9.90 5.25 18.69
N PHE A 80 -10.82 4.76 17.86
CA PHE A 80 -10.66 3.48 17.16
C PHE A 80 -9.39 3.44 16.31
N LEU A 81 -9.15 4.47 15.49
CA LEU A 81 -7.95 4.57 14.65
C LEU A 81 -6.67 4.53 15.47
N ARG A 82 -6.60 5.23 16.61
CA ARG A 82 -5.45 5.18 17.52
C ARG A 82 -5.27 3.78 18.11
N CYS A 83 -6.35 3.10 18.47
CA CYS A 83 -6.30 1.71 18.92
C CYS A 83 -5.71 0.79 17.85
N MET A 84 -6.00 1.07 16.56
CA MET A 84 -5.46 0.31 15.41
C MET A 84 -4.04 0.71 15.00
N GLY A 85 -3.39 1.62 15.70
CA GLY A 85 -2.02 2.04 15.43
C GLY A 85 -1.89 3.24 14.50
N ALA A 86 -2.99 3.85 14.09
CA ALA A 86 -2.95 5.05 13.27
C ALA A 86 -2.39 6.24 14.06
N VAL A 87 -1.52 7.01 13.40
CA VAL A 87 -0.91 8.24 13.91
C VAL A 87 -1.35 9.38 13.00
N ALA A 88 -1.92 10.42 13.64
CA ALA A 88 -2.37 11.60 12.92
C ALA A 88 -1.17 12.40 12.40
N ILE A 89 -1.25 12.86 11.15
CA ILE A 89 -0.26 13.77 10.56
C ILE A 89 -0.96 14.93 9.86
N GLU A 90 -0.51 16.14 10.16
CA GLU A 90 -0.90 17.33 9.44
C GLU A 90 -0.07 17.46 8.16
N ARG A 91 -0.70 17.19 7.01
CA ARG A 91 0.00 17.18 5.72
C ARG A 91 0.28 18.62 5.25
N GLY A 92 1.51 18.83 4.80
CA GLY A 92 1.91 20.10 4.17
C GLY A 92 2.47 21.16 5.12
N ARG A 93 2.43 20.95 6.43
CA ARG A 93 2.99 21.90 7.44
C ARG A 93 4.31 21.46 8.05
N GLY A 94 4.93 20.36 7.53
CA GLY A 94 6.21 19.90 8.04
C GLY A 94 6.14 19.47 9.50
N ASP A 95 5.18 18.61 9.84
CA ASP A 95 5.02 18.05 11.20
C ASP A 95 6.26 17.24 11.59
N THR A 96 7.28 17.96 12.07
CA THR A 96 8.56 17.39 12.48
C THR A 96 8.41 16.50 13.70
N THR A 97 7.50 16.84 14.61
CA THR A 97 7.27 16.09 15.86
C THR A 97 6.75 14.69 15.56
N THR A 98 5.74 14.56 14.69
CA THR A 98 5.22 13.25 14.29
C THR A 98 6.28 12.45 13.52
N VAL A 99 7.05 13.08 12.65
CA VAL A 99 8.16 12.43 11.92
C VAL A 99 9.21 11.91 12.87
N GLU A 100 9.64 12.70 13.86
CA GLU A 100 10.61 12.29 14.88
C GLU A 100 10.10 11.14 15.75
N GLN A 101 8.84 11.23 16.21
CA GLN A 101 8.20 10.15 16.97
C GLN A 101 8.23 8.83 16.17
N LEU A 102 7.77 8.84 14.93
CA LEU A 102 7.72 7.64 14.09
C LEU A 102 9.11 7.10 13.78
N THR A 103 10.08 7.99 13.54
CA THR A 103 11.48 7.61 13.35
C THR A 103 12.01 6.87 14.57
N ASN A 104 11.75 7.36 15.79
CA ASN A 104 12.19 6.73 17.01
C ASN A 104 11.48 5.39 17.27
N GLU A 105 10.16 5.32 17.01
CA GLU A 105 9.42 4.06 17.10
C GLU A 105 9.96 3.03 16.10
N CYS A 106 10.30 3.47 14.89
CA CYS A 106 10.87 2.63 13.84
C CYS A 106 12.24 2.07 14.25
N LYS A 107 13.14 2.91 14.78
CA LYS A 107 14.44 2.49 15.33
C LYS A 107 14.31 1.41 16.40
N ASN A 108 13.24 1.47 17.17
CA ASN A 108 12.93 0.47 18.20
C ASN A 108 12.22 -0.79 17.64
N GLY A 109 12.27 -0.99 16.32
CA GLY A 109 11.76 -2.17 15.64
C GLY A 109 10.22 -2.19 15.48
N THR A 110 9.55 -1.02 15.55
CA THR A 110 8.13 -0.92 15.20
C THR A 110 8.01 -0.71 13.69
N GLY A 111 7.25 -1.55 13.00
CA GLY A 111 6.98 -1.37 11.58
C GLY A 111 6.14 -0.12 11.31
N ILE A 112 6.53 0.68 10.33
CA ILE A 112 5.82 1.89 9.93
C ILE A 112 5.21 1.67 8.55
N MET A 113 3.89 1.88 8.41
CA MET A 113 3.22 1.86 7.11
C MET A 113 2.94 3.28 6.65
N ILE A 114 3.47 3.63 5.50
CA ILE A 114 3.31 4.96 4.90
C ILE A 114 2.91 4.79 3.45
N PHE A 115 1.75 5.31 3.08
CA PHE A 115 1.35 5.40 1.69
C PHE A 115 2.11 6.55 1.02
N PRO A 116 3.10 6.27 0.15
CA PRO A 116 4.01 7.31 -0.34
C PRO A 116 3.33 8.32 -1.27
N GLU A 117 2.18 7.95 -1.84
CA GLU A 117 1.35 8.87 -2.63
C GLU A 117 0.70 9.98 -1.77
N GLY A 118 0.50 9.70 -0.49
CA GLY A 118 -0.12 10.60 0.48
C GLY A 118 -1.61 10.85 0.24
N THR A 119 -2.21 10.30 -0.80
CA THR A 119 -3.64 10.37 -1.10
C THR A 119 -4.01 9.16 -1.97
N ARG A 120 -5.27 8.77 -1.96
CA ARG A 120 -5.77 7.67 -2.79
C ARG A 120 -5.83 8.09 -4.25
N THR A 121 -5.49 7.19 -5.16
CA THR A 121 -5.73 7.38 -6.59
C THR A 121 -7.12 6.90 -6.98
N LYS A 122 -7.75 7.65 -7.89
CA LYS A 122 -9.09 7.30 -8.40
C LYS A 122 -9.03 6.43 -9.66
N THR A 123 -7.87 6.30 -10.28
CA THR A 123 -7.67 5.68 -11.58
C THR A 123 -7.04 4.29 -11.52
N GLY A 124 -6.69 3.80 -10.31
CA GLY A 124 -5.91 2.57 -10.16
C GLY A 124 -4.43 2.70 -10.56
N LYS A 125 -4.05 3.81 -11.22
CA LYS A 125 -2.66 4.10 -11.58
C LYS A 125 -1.91 4.67 -10.37
N LEU A 126 -0.60 4.43 -10.31
CA LEU A 126 0.25 4.96 -9.26
C LEU A 126 0.32 6.49 -9.35
N GLY A 127 0.06 7.16 -8.24
CA GLY A 127 0.14 8.61 -8.11
C GLY A 127 1.58 9.12 -7.94
N MET A 128 1.71 10.41 -7.61
CA MET A 128 3.01 11.02 -7.34
C MET A 128 3.56 10.52 -6.00
N ILE A 129 4.77 9.98 -6.00
CA ILE A 129 5.48 9.55 -4.79
C ILE A 129 6.11 10.74 -4.09
N LYS A 130 5.73 10.95 -2.82
CA LYS A 130 6.24 12.01 -1.93
C LYS A 130 7.46 11.52 -1.14
N SER A 131 8.21 12.45 -0.56
CA SER A 131 9.47 12.14 0.14
C SER A 131 9.32 11.67 1.59
N GLY A 132 8.15 11.81 2.21
CA GLY A 132 7.98 11.55 3.64
C GLY A 132 8.40 10.14 4.10
N ALA A 133 8.05 9.10 3.33
CA ALA A 133 8.43 7.73 3.64
C ALA A 133 9.97 7.54 3.65
N PHE A 134 10.65 8.18 2.69
CA PHE A 134 12.12 8.08 2.57
C PHE A 134 12.84 8.85 3.68
N VAL A 135 12.29 10.00 4.10
CA VAL A 135 12.85 10.77 5.22
C VAL A 135 12.83 9.96 6.51
N ILE A 136 11.70 9.30 6.81
CA ILE A 136 11.59 8.43 7.99
C ILE A 136 12.49 7.21 7.85
N ALA A 137 12.50 6.53 6.70
CA ALA A 137 13.34 5.36 6.49
C ALA A 137 14.82 5.68 6.63
N ALA A 138 15.30 6.76 5.96
CA ALA A 138 16.67 7.22 6.06
C ALA A 138 17.08 7.58 7.49
N ALA A 139 16.25 8.36 8.20
CA ALA A 139 16.52 8.79 9.56
C ALA A 139 16.47 7.64 10.58
N ALA A 140 15.68 6.60 10.31
CA ALA A 140 15.60 5.42 11.15
C ALA A 140 16.65 4.36 10.83
N GLY A 141 17.37 4.46 9.70
CA GLY A 141 18.20 3.36 9.18
C GLY A 141 17.34 2.13 8.86
N ALA A 142 16.15 2.36 8.33
CA ALA A 142 15.14 1.35 8.10
C ALA A 142 15.16 0.85 6.65
N ASP A 143 14.97 -0.46 6.50
CA ASP A 143 14.68 -1.06 5.20
C ASP A 143 13.28 -0.63 4.72
N MET A 144 13.07 -0.57 3.40
CA MET A 144 11.75 -0.27 2.84
C MET A 144 11.21 -1.46 2.07
N LEU A 145 9.99 -1.87 2.43
CA LEU A 145 9.27 -2.96 1.78
C LEU A 145 8.18 -2.39 0.85
N PRO A 146 8.39 -2.42 -0.46
CA PRO A 146 7.34 -2.07 -1.43
C PRO A 146 6.19 -3.07 -1.34
N VAL A 147 4.96 -2.58 -1.39
CA VAL A 147 3.78 -3.45 -1.41
C VAL A 147 2.83 -2.97 -2.49
N ARG A 148 2.39 -3.87 -3.36
CA ARG A 148 1.38 -3.57 -4.36
C ARG A 148 0.06 -4.21 -4.01
N ILE A 149 -1.01 -3.41 -3.88
CA ILE A 149 -2.38 -3.88 -3.79
C ILE A 149 -3.00 -3.80 -5.17
N ILE A 150 -3.60 -4.90 -5.62
CA ILE A 150 -4.22 -5.03 -6.93
C ILE A 150 -5.65 -5.55 -6.72
N TYR A 151 -6.62 -4.84 -7.26
CA TYR A 151 -8.02 -5.23 -7.23
C TYR A 151 -8.42 -5.89 -8.55
N GLY A 152 -8.99 -7.10 -8.50
CA GLY A 152 -9.42 -7.89 -9.65
C GLY A 152 -10.79 -7.47 -10.19
N SER A 153 -11.07 -6.19 -10.22
CA SER A 153 -12.25 -5.58 -10.81
C SER A 153 -11.91 -4.95 -12.16
N LYS A 154 -12.89 -4.78 -13.05
CA LYS A 154 -12.67 -4.19 -14.37
C LYS A 154 -12.10 -2.75 -14.33
N ASP A 155 -12.45 -1.99 -13.30
CA ASP A 155 -12.01 -0.59 -13.12
C ASP A 155 -10.78 -0.46 -12.19
N GLY A 156 -10.21 -1.58 -11.71
CA GLY A 156 -9.06 -1.60 -10.80
C GLY A 156 -9.36 -1.06 -9.39
N ARG A 157 -10.64 -0.93 -9.01
CA ARG A 157 -11.06 -0.41 -7.70
C ARG A 157 -11.56 -1.53 -6.80
N MET A 158 -11.63 -1.23 -5.52
CA MET A 158 -12.23 -2.13 -4.54
C MET A 158 -13.75 -2.19 -4.72
N HIS A 159 -14.27 -3.38 -4.95
CA HIS A 159 -15.69 -3.70 -4.91
C HIS A 159 -15.91 -4.87 -3.93
N LEU A 160 -17.14 -5.02 -3.47
CA LEU A 160 -17.50 -6.15 -2.63
C LEU A 160 -17.32 -7.46 -3.42
N PHE A 161 -16.78 -8.49 -2.78
CA PHE A 161 -16.46 -9.80 -3.34
C PHE A 161 -15.42 -9.83 -4.48
N CYS A 162 -14.74 -8.71 -4.78
CA CYS A 162 -13.64 -8.74 -5.74
C CYS A 162 -12.45 -9.55 -5.20
N LYS A 163 -11.60 -10.02 -6.10
CA LYS A 163 -10.29 -10.57 -5.74
C LYS A 163 -9.38 -9.43 -5.31
N ILE A 164 -8.57 -9.67 -4.29
CA ILE A 164 -7.55 -8.73 -3.82
C ILE A 164 -6.22 -9.47 -3.81
N ARG A 165 -5.24 -8.95 -4.55
CA ARG A 165 -3.87 -9.45 -4.54
C ARG A 165 -3.00 -8.46 -3.81
N ILE A 166 -2.26 -8.94 -2.79
CA ILE A 166 -1.28 -8.18 -2.03
C ILE A 166 0.08 -8.77 -2.35
N VAL A 167 0.92 -7.99 -3.00
CA VAL A 167 2.24 -8.42 -3.46
C VAL A 167 3.30 -7.68 -2.67
N PHE A 168 4.12 -8.41 -1.92
CA PHE A 168 5.31 -7.89 -1.25
C PHE A 168 6.49 -7.95 -2.21
N GLY A 169 7.03 -6.78 -2.55
CA GLY A 169 8.13 -6.63 -3.48
C GLY A 169 9.50 -6.92 -2.86
N THR A 170 10.53 -6.68 -3.66
CA THR A 170 11.91 -6.80 -3.22
C THR A 170 12.24 -5.72 -2.21
N LEU A 171 12.87 -6.11 -1.10
CA LEU A 171 13.30 -5.20 -0.06
C LEU A 171 14.30 -4.18 -0.61
N ILE A 172 14.06 -2.89 -0.34
CA ILE A 172 15.03 -1.83 -0.60
C ILE A 172 15.82 -1.64 0.70
N PRO A 173 17.12 -1.99 0.74
CA PRO A 173 17.90 -1.95 1.96
C PRO A 173 18.15 -0.51 2.43
N ALA A 174 18.33 -0.33 3.74
CA ALA A 174 18.54 0.97 4.37
C ALA A 174 19.72 1.75 3.78
N GLU A 175 20.76 1.06 3.32
CA GLU A 175 21.95 1.65 2.71
C GLU A 175 21.62 2.39 1.40
N GLU A 176 20.62 1.93 0.64
CA GLU A 176 20.14 2.60 -0.57
C GLU A 176 19.26 3.84 -0.26
N LEU A 177 18.73 3.92 0.96
CA LEU A 177 17.83 4.98 1.41
C LEU A 177 18.56 6.10 2.17
N GLN A 178 19.86 5.96 2.44
CA GLN A 178 20.64 7.00 3.11
C GLN A 178 20.86 8.20 2.19
N ILE A 179 20.69 9.40 2.78
CA ILE A 179 21.08 10.66 2.16
C ILE A 179 22.55 10.90 2.51
N LYS A 180 23.45 10.49 1.60
CA LYS A 180 24.89 10.55 1.82
C LYS A 180 25.46 11.97 1.72
N ASP A 181 24.85 12.78 0.87
CA ASP A 181 25.28 14.16 0.64
C ASP A 181 24.07 15.12 0.76
N GLN A 182 24.14 16.00 1.75
CA GLN A 182 23.11 17.02 1.97
C GLN A 182 23.01 18.04 0.83
N SER A 183 24.13 18.30 0.12
CA SER A 183 24.14 19.19 -1.05
C SER A 183 23.37 18.63 -2.23
N HIS A 184 23.30 17.29 -2.34
CA HIS A 184 22.58 16.55 -3.38
C HIS A 184 21.30 15.87 -2.90
N LYS A 185 20.80 16.24 -1.71
CA LYS A 185 19.61 15.66 -1.08
C LYS A 185 18.40 15.49 -2.02
N MET A 186 18.13 16.49 -2.87
CA MET A 186 16.98 16.44 -3.79
C MET A 186 17.18 15.40 -4.90
N ALA A 187 18.41 15.26 -5.40
CA ALA A 187 18.74 14.24 -6.40
C ALA A 187 18.63 12.84 -5.81
N GLU A 188 19.14 12.62 -4.60
CA GLU A 188 19.04 11.34 -3.90
C GLU A 188 17.59 10.97 -3.61
N LEU A 189 16.78 11.89 -3.11
CA LEU A 189 15.34 11.67 -2.90
C LEU A 189 14.61 11.34 -4.22
N ARG A 190 14.99 11.98 -5.33
CA ARG A 190 14.42 11.68 -6.65
C ARG A 190 14.79 10.26 -7.09
N ARG A 191 16.03 9.83 -6.91
CA ARG A 191 16.48 8.46 -7.18
C ARG A 191 15.69 7.43 -6.39
N MET A 192 15.55 7.64 -5.08
CA MET A 192 14.77 6.75 -4.19
C MET A 192 13.30 6.65 -4.61
N LYS A 193 12.68 7.78 -4.96
CA LYS A 193 11.29 7.81 -5.45
C LYS A 193 11.11 7.03 -6.75
N ASN A 194 12.04 7.19 -7.70
CA ASN A 194 12.00 6.45 -8.95
C ASN A 194 12.18 4.95 -8.68
N ARG A 195 13.16 4.56 -7.85
CA ARG A 195 13.38 3.16 -7.46
C ARG A 195 12.12 2.50 -6.89
N LEU A 196 11.41 3.20 -5.98
CA LEU A 196 10.16 2.68 -5.43
C LEU A 196 9.04 2.65 -6.49
N ARG A 197 8.96 3.67 -7.34
CA ARG A 197 7.96 3.70 -8.43
C ARG A 197 8.15 2.52 -9.37
N ASP A 198 9.36 2.31 -9.85
CA ASP A 198 9.70 1.25 -10.80
C ASP A 198 9.34 -0.12 -10.20
N GLU A 199 9.68 -0.35 -8.92
CA GLU A 199 9.32 -1.57 -8.22
C GLU A 199 7.79 -1.76 -8.14
N LEU A 200 7.05 -0.73 -7.72
CA LEU A 200 5.58 -0.82 -7.61
C LEU A 200 4.90 -1.02 -8.97
N GLU A 201 5.43 -0.44 -10.04
CA GLU A 201 4.93 -0.62 -11.41
C GLU A 201 5.25 -2.02 -11.93
N GLN A 202 6.47 -2.54 -11.66
CA GLN A 202 6.86 -3.90 -12.00
C GLN A 202 6.00 -4.94 -11.28
N LEU A 203 5.76 -4.75 -9.98
CA LEU A 203 4.87 -5.63 -9.21
C LEU A 203 3.45 -5.67 -9.79
N LEU A 204 2.96 -4.56 -10.33
CA LEU A 204 1.67 -4.54 -11.02
C LEU A 204 1.74 -5.30 -12.35
N ALA A 205 2.78 -5.07 -13.16
CA ALA A 205 2.93 -5.70 -14.46
C ALA A 205 3.00 -7.23 -14.35
N ASP A 206 3.77 -7.74 -13.37
CA ASP A 206 3.99 -9.17 -13.17
C ASP A 206 2.78 -9.88 -12.54
N ASN A 207 1.94 -9.13 -11.82
CA ASN A 207 0.89 -9.70 -10.98
C ASN A 207 -0.51 -9.16 -11.30
N ALA A 208 -0.72 -8.48 -12.42
CA ALA A 208 -2.04 -8.04 -12.84
C ALA A 208 -2.98 -9.24 -13.03
N PHE A 209 -4.26 -9.06 -12.69
CA PHE A 209 -5.26 -10.05 -13.07
C PHE A 209 -5.40 -10.06 -14.60
N ALA A 210 -5.51 -11.25 -15.19
CA ALA A 210 -5.81 -11.35 -16.62
C ALA A 210 -7.07 -10.53 -16.93
N ALA A 211 -7.01 -9.75 -18.00
CA ALA A 211 -8.20 -9.06 -18.48
C ALA A 211 -9.29 -10.11 -18.73
N PRO A 212 -10.55 -9.87 -18.33
CA PRO A 212 -11.63 -10.76 -18.71
C PRO A 212 -11.60 -10.92 -20.22
N ALA A 213 -11.63 -12.17 -20.70
CA ALA A 213 -11.72 -12.44 -22.13
C ALA A 213 -12.85 -11.56 -22.69
N VAL A 214 -12.50 -10.69 -23.61
CA VAL A 214 -13.52 -9.95 -24.36
C VAL A 214 -14.28 -11.04 -25.11
N GLU A 215 -15.49 -11.33 -24.69
CA GLU A 215 -16.41 -12.18 -25.45
C GLU A 215 -16.45 -11.56 -26.84
N ALA A 216 -15.91 -12.26 -27.83
CA ALA A 216 -15.95 -11.79 -29.21
C ALA A 216 -17.40 -11.47 -29.54
N ALA A 217 -17.65 -10.23 -29.93
CA ALA A 217 -18.98 -9.86 -30.41
C ALA A 217 -19.39 -10.88 -31.47
N PRO A 218 -20.61 -11.43 -31.42
CA PRO A 218 -21.05 -12.35 -32.44
C PRO A 218 -20.87 -11.68 -33.83
N GLU A 219 -20.24 -12.41 -34.72
CA GLU A 219 -20.11 -11.91 -36.12
C GLU A 219 -21.47 -11.45 -36.63
N PRO A 220 -21.56 -10.32 -37.31
CA PRO A 220 -22.82 -9.85 -37.87
C PRO A 220 -23.35 -10.92 -38.81
N GLU A 221 -24.53 -11.44 -38.46
CA GLU A 221 -25.28 -12.40 -39.28
C GLU A 221 -25.39 -11.88 -40.68
N GLN A 222 -24.77 -12.55 -41.63
CA GLN A 222 -24.83 -12.20 -43.04
C GLN A 222 -26.30 -12.31 -43.47
N LEU A 223 -26.93 -11.17 -43.73
CA LEU A 223 -28.26 -11.12 -44.33
C LEU A 223 -28.20 -11.82 -45.68
N PRO A 224 -29.17 -12.72 -45.98
CA PRO A 224 -29.20 -13.40 -47.26
C PRO A 224 -29.39 -12.38 -48.42
N GLU A 225 -28.49 -12.46 -49.42
CA GLU A 225 -28.60 -11.71 -50.65
C GLU A 225 -29.99 -11.97 -51.30
N LYS A 226 -30.73 -10.90 -51.50
CA LYS A 226 -31.96 -10.98 -52.28
C LYS A 226 -31.56 -11.32 -53.71
N SER A 227 -31.89 -12.54 -54.14
CA SER A 227 -31.86 -12.93 -55.54
C SER A 227 -32.86 -12.08 -56.31
N GLU A 228 -32.37 -11.13 -57.13
CA GLU A 228 -33.14 -10.54 -58.22
C GLU A 228 -33.29 -11.63 -59.29
N GLN A 229 -34.52 -12.04 -59.49
CA GLN A 229 -34.91 -12.79 -60.74
C GLN A 229 -35.46 -11.83 -61.74
N PRO A 230 -35.23 -12.10 -63.08
CA PRO A 230 -35.48 -11.22 -64.20
C PRO A 230 -36.94 -10.97 -64.47
#